data_15c60f700583c1bcd52a53739975c46d
#
_entry.id   15c60f700583c1bcd52a53739975c46d
#
_cell.length_a   1.000
_cell.length_b   1.000
_cell.length_c   1.000
_cell.angle_alpha   90.00
_cell.angle_beta   90.00
_cell.angle_gamma   90.00
#
_symmetry.space_group_name_H-M   'P 1'
#
loop_
_entity.id
_entity.type
_entity.pdbx_description
1 polymer ?
#
loop_
_entity_poly.entity_id
_entity_poly.type
_entity_poly.pdbx_seq_one_letter_code
_entity_poly.pdbx_strand_id
1 'polypeptide(L)'
;MSFIIRPTTEHDLPEIQNIYNAEVLHGMATWNEHAYDLAHFQKQLLHFQQNQFPFCVVEDQETQAIAGFADYATFRNFSGYRYTVEHSIYISPNYARKGLGQQLLAYLIEQAKMQQMHVMVAGIDHANLASIALHEKFGFVQTGYMPQVGQKFGQWRDLVLMQLLLNQ
;
A
#
# COMPACT_ATOMS: atom_id res chain seq x y z
N MET A 1 -23.73 -0.07 3.11
CA MET A 1 -22.48 -0.50 2.43
C MET A 1 -21.72 -1.41 3.38
N SER A 2 -21.47 -2.61 2.97
CA SER A 2 -20.68 -3.61 3.69
C SER A 2 -19.44 -3.93 2.87
N PHE A 3 -18.27 -3.91 3.49
CA PHE A 3 -16.99 -4.16 2.82
C PHE A 3 -16.34 -5.42 3.38
N ILE A 4 -15.66 -6.17 2.53
CA ILE A 4 -14.86 -7.32 2.93
C ILE A 4 -13.44 -7.19 2.40
N ILE A 5 -12.45 -7.53 3.22
CA ILE A 5 -11.07 -7.66 2.79
C ILE A 5 -10.80 -9.14 2.51
N ARG A 6 -10.27 -9.44 1.33
CA ARG A 6 -9.96 -10.80 0.89
C ARG A 6 -8.69 -10.85 0.04
N PRO A 7 -8.06 -12.02 -0.11
CA PRO A 7 -6.95 -12.17 -1.05
C PRO A 7 -7.34 -11.78 -2.47
N THR A 8 -6.40 -11.18 -3.19
CA THR A 8 -6.54 -10.83 -4.61
C THR A 8 -6.56 -12.08 -5.47
N THR A 9 -7.43 -12.08 -6.47
CA THR A 9 -7.50 -13.08 -7.54
C THR A 9 -7.20 -12.45 -8.90
N GLU A 10 -6.98 -13.25 -9.93
CA GLU A 10 -6.77 -12.74 -11.30
C GLU A 10 -7.93 -11.88 -11.80
N HIS A 11 -9.16 -12.17 -11.37
CA HIS A 11 -10.35 -11.42 -11.76
C HIS A 11 -10.36 -9.98 -11.26
N ASP A 12 -9.62 -9.70 -10.18
CA ASP A 12 -9.55 -8.36 -9.58
C ASP A 12 -8.55 -7.44 -10.31
N LEU A 13 -7.61 -8.02 -11.07
CA LEU A 13 -6.49 -7.29 -11.64
C LEU A 13 -6.87 -6.14 -12.57
N PRO A 14 -7.91 -6.22 -13.40
CA PRO A 14 -8.34 -5.07 -14.19
C PRO A 14 -8.78 -3.87 -13.35
N GLU A 15 -9.48 -4.09 -12.24
CA GLU A 15 -9.89 -3.01 -11.33
C GLU A 15 -8.69 -2.46 -10.54
N ILE A 16 -7.78 -3.33 -10.08
CA ILE A 16 -6.51 -2.93 -9.45
C ILE A 16 -5.70 -2.06 -10.40
N GLN A 17 -5.56 -2.47 -11.66
CA GLN A 17 -4.89 -1.69 -12.69
C GLN A 17 -5.51 -0.29 -12.85
N ASN A 18 -6.82 -0.21 -12.90
CA ASN A 18 -7.54 1.07 -13.03
C ASN A 18 -7.28 1.98 -11.81
N ILE A 19 -7.36 1.44 -10.60
CA ILE A 19 -7.12 2.18 -9.35
C ILE A 19 -5.68 2.70 -9.31
N TYR A 20 -4.70 1.83 -9.56
CA TYR A 20 -3.29 2.21 -9.52
C TYR A 20 -2.92 3.23 -10.60
N ASN A 21 -3.35 2.99 -11.85
CA ASN A 21 -3.03 3.89 -12.97
C ASN A 21 -3.71 5.26 -12.84
N ALA A 22 -4.89 5.34 -12.23
CA ALA A 22 -5.50 6.61 -11.90
C ALA A 22 -4.62 7.42 -10.91
N GLU A 23 -4.05 6.76 -9.91
CA GLU A 23 -3.11 7.38 -8.97
C GLU A 23 -1.80 7.78 -9.64
N VAL A 24 -1.26 6.95 -10.55
CA VAL A 24 -0.09 7.28 -11.37
C VAL A 24 -0.30 8.56 -12.16
N LEU A 25 -1.45 8.69 -12.81
CA LEU A 25 -1.74 9.79 -13.74
C LEU A 25 -2.22 11.07 -13.04
N HIS A 26 -2.84 10.97 -11.88
CA HIS A 26 -3.56 12.10 -11.26
C HIS A 26 -3.24 12.32 -9.78
N GLY A 27 -2.65 11.35 -9.10
CA GLY A 27 -2.42 11.39 -7.66
C GLY A 27 -0.95 11.52 -7.26
N MET A 28 -0.72 11.52 -5.95
CA MET A 28 0.61 11.67 -5.33
C MET A 28 0.95 10.51 -4.38
N ALA A 29 0.07 9.52 -4.23
CA ALA A 29 0.33 8.37 -3.36
C ALA A 29 1.42 7.44 -3.93
N THR A 30 1.64 7.48 -5.22
CA THR A 30 2.84 6.92 -5.87
C THR A 30 3.54 8.01 -6.69
N TRP A 31 4.87 7.99 -6.70
CA TRP A 31 5.66 8.87 -7.57
C TRP A 31 6.02 8.24 -8.92
N ASN A 32 5.47 7.05 -9.20
CA ASN A 32 5.51 6.51 -10.55
C ASN A 32 4.69 7.40 -11.50
N GLU A 33 5.24 7.69 -12.67
CA GLU A 33 4.60 8.53 -13.70
C GLU A 33 4.20 7.71 -14.94
N HIS A 34 4.48 6.41 -14.95
CA HIS A 34 4.19 5.52 -16.07
C HIS A 34 3.15 4.48 -15.65
N ALA A 35 2.01 4.50 -16.34
CA ALA A 35 0.96 3.51 -16.14
C ALA A 35 1.47 2.10 -16.51
N TYR A 36 1.01 1.11 -15.78
CA TYR A 36 1.32 -0.29 -16.03
C TYR A 36 0.21 -1.00 -16.81
N ASP A 37 0.62 -1.97 -17.61
CA ASP A 37 -0.31 -2.87 -18.29
C ASP A 37 -0.80 -4.01 -17.36
N LEU A 38 -1.76 -4.79 -17.83
CA LEU A 38 -2.31 -5.90 -17.06
C LEU A 38 -1.24 -6.98 -16.77
N ALA A 39 -0.30 -7.19 -17.69
CA ALA A 39 0.77 -8.18 -17.52
C ALA A 39 1.67 -7.85 -16.32
N HIS A 40 1.87 -6.57 -16.01
CA HIS A 40 2.58 -6.15 -14.80
C HIS A 40 1.90 -6.67 -13.54
N PHE A 41 0.58 -6.50 -13.43
CA PHE A 41 -0.20 -6.94 -12.25
C PHE A 41 -0.30 -8.45 -12.16
N GLN A 42 -0.34 -9.17 -13.28
CA GLN A 42 -0.28 -10.64 -13.30
C GLN A 42 1.05 -11.15 -12.72
N LYS A 43 2.17 -10.53 -13.11
CA LYS A 43 3.49 -10.84 -12.55
C LYS A 43 3.57 -10.50 -11.06
N GLN A 44 2.99 -9.38 -10.67
CA GLN A 44 2.94 -8.94 -9.28
C GLN A 44 2.14 -9.92 -8.42
N LEU A 45 0.96 -10.37 -8.86
CA LEU A 45 0.15 -11.37 -8.17
C LEU A 45 0.95 -12.66 -7.96
N LEU A 46 1.61 -13.16 -9.00
CA LEU A 46 2.44 -14.35 -8.92
C LEU A 46 3.61 -14.17 -7.93
N HIS A 47 4.26 -13.02 -7.97
CA HIS A 47 5.36 -12.69 -7.04
C HIS A 47 4.90 -12.70 -5.58
N PHE A 48 3.77 -12.10 -5.26
CA PHE A 48 3.22 -12.10 -3.90
C PHE A 48 2.83 -13.50 -3.44
N GLN A 49 2.22 -14.30 -4.32
CA GLN A 49 1.86 -15.70 -4.03
C GLN A 49 3.10 -16.55 -3.75
N GLN A 50 4.14 -16.46 -4.58
CA GLN A 50 5.37 -17.23 -4.43
C GLN A 50 6.15 -16.87 -3.14
N ASN A 51 6.09 -15.62 -2.73
CA ASN A 51 6.77 -15.14 -1.51
C ASN A 51 5.86 -15.16 -0.27
N GLN A 52 4.61 -15.61 -0.41
CA GLN A 52 3.62 -15.66 0.67
C GLN A 52 3.35 -14.28 1.30
N PHE A 53 3.55 -13.20 0.55
CA PHE A 53 3.19 -11.85 0.97
C PHE A 53 1.71 -11.58 0.72
N PRO A 54 1.03 -10.82 1.60
CA PRO A 54 -0.36 -10.46 1.37
C PRO A 54 -0.48 -9.52 0.15
N PHE A 55 -1.42 -9.84 -0.69
CA PHE A 55 -1.93 -8.97 -1.73
C PHE A 55 -3.46 -9.09 -1.65
N CYS A 56 -4.12 -8.06 -1.17
CA CYS A 56 -5.53 -8.11 -0.84
C CYS A 56 -6.31 -6.96 -1.45
N VAL A 57 -7.58 -7.20 -1.65
CA VAL A 57 -8.57 -6.21 -2.09
C VAL A 57 -9.58 -5.95 -0.98
N VAL A 58 -10.15 -4.74 -0.98
CA VAL A 58 -11.38 -4.45 -0.25
C VAL A 58 -12.52 -4.34 -1.27
N GLU A 59 -13.50 -5.20 -1.11
CA GLU A 59 -14.66 -5.35 -2.01
C GLU A 59 -15.92 -4.79 -1.35
N ASP A 60 -16.67 -4.01 -2.12
CA ASP A 60 -18.04 -3.61 -1.75
C ASP A 60 -18.98 -4.80 -2.01
N GLN A 61 -19.54 -5.37 -0.97
CA GLN A 61 -20.39 -6.57 -1.05
C GLN A 61 -21.74 -6.33 -1.75
N GLU A 62 -22.17 -5.09 -1.87
CA GLU A 62 -23.43 -4.76 -2.56
C GLU A 62 -23.25 -4.70 -4.07
N THR A 63 -22.13 -4.15 -4.51
CA THR A 63 -21.84 -3.94 -5.96
C THR A 63 -20.84 -4.93 -6.53
N GLN A 64 -20.10 -5.63 -5.66
CA GLN A 64 -18.95 -6.48 -5.98
C GLN A 64 -17.77 -5.73 -6.61
N ALA A 65 -17.78 -4.40 -6.59
CA ALA A 65 -16.70 -3.58 -7.09
C ALA A 65 -15.52 -3.55 -6.10
N ILE A 66 -14.30 -3.48 -6.64
CA ILE A 66 -13.09 -3.32 -5.84
C ILE A 66 -12.96 -1.85 -5.42
N ALA A 67 -13.05 -1.61 -4.13
CA ALA A 67 -12.96 -0.29 -3.55
C ALA A 67 -11.52 0.16 -3.27
N GLY A 68 -10.58 -0.78 -3.22
CA GLY A 68 -9.17 -0.53 -3.00
C GLY A 68 -8.38 -1.82 -2.89
N PHE A 69 -7.07 -1.70 -2.79
CA PHE A 69 -6.17 -2.83 -2.61
C PHE A 69 -4.95 -2.46 -1.76
N ALA A 70 -4.30 -3.47 -1.23
CA ALA A 70 -3.13 -3.29 -0.39
C ALA A 70 -2.21 -4.51 -0.45
N ASP A 71 -0.94 -4.26 -0.18
CA ASP A 71 0.10 -5.28 -0.13
C ASP A 71 1.24 -4.87 0.80
N TYR A 72 2.13 -5.80 1.09
CA TYR A 72 3.49 -5.48 1.50
C TYR A 72 4.49 -6.46 0.89
N ALA A 73 5.73 -6.02 0.76
CA ALA A 73 6.86 -6.83 0.31
C ALA A 73 8.10 -6.48 1.13
N THR A 74 9.20 -7.20 0.89
CA THR A 74 10.48 -6.93 1.53
C THR A 74 10.93 -5.49 1.29
N PHE A 75 11.34 -4.82 2.35
CA PHE A 75 11.82 -3.43 2.27
C PHE A 75 13.07 -3.29 1.39
N ARG A 76 14.02 -4.21 1.53
CA ARG A 76 15.24 -4.26 0.70
C ARG A 76 15.68 -5.71 0.46
N ASN A 77 16.29 -5.96 -0.69
CA ASN A 77 16.68 -7.32 -1.15
C ASN A 77 17.99 -7.85 -0.55
N PHE A 78 18.31 -7.47 0.69
CA PHE A 78 19.41 -8.04 1.43
C PHE A 78 18.88 -8.89 2.59
N SER A 79 19.50 -10.02 2.87
CA SER A 79 19.05 -10.99 3.87
C SER A 79 18.85 -10.41 5.27
N GLY A 80 19.58 -9.36 5.63
CA GLY A 80 19.43 -8.64 6.89
C GLY A 80 18.08 -7.94 7.05
N TYR A 81 17.38 -7.64 5.93
CA TYR A 81 16.05 -7.01 5.93
C TYR A 81 14.89 -8.00 5.83
N ARG A 82 15.12 -9.31 5.95
CA ARG A 82 14.09 -10.34 5.75
C ARG A 82 12.86 -10.24 6.66
N TYR A 83 12.99 -9.53 7.78
CA TYR A 83 11.90 -9.28 8.74
C TYR A 83 11.36 -7.84 8.70
N THR A 84 11.75 -7.07 7.69
CA THR A 84 11.27 -5.70 7.46
C THR A 84 10.48 -5.67 6.16
N VAL A 85 9.24 -5.22 6.26
CA VAL A 85 8.34 -5.07 5.11
C VAL A 85 7.96 -3.62 4.90
N GLU A 86 7.69 -3.25 3.65
CA GLU A 86 7.12 -1.96 3.26
C GLU A 86 5.77 -2.22 2.61
N HIS A 87 4.75 -1.50 3.05
CA HIS A 87 3.40 -1.68 2.54
C HIS A 87 3.01 -0.62 1.50
N SER A 88 1.95 -0.94 0.75
CA SER A 88 1.24 -0.02 -0.15
C SER A 88 -0.26 -0.15 0.06
N ILE A 89 -0.99 0.96 0.02
CA ILE A 89 -2.44 1.01 0.12
C ILE A 89 -2.96 2.02 -0.91
N TYR A 90 -3.92 1.59 -1.73
CA TYR A 90 -4.57 2.42 -2.73
C TYR A 90 -6.09 2.26 -2.62
N ILE A 91 -6.80 3.38 -2.54
CA ILE A 91 -8.26 3.43 -2.47
C ILE A 91 -8.80 4.09 -3.73
N SER A 92 -9.79 3.47 -4.34
CA SER A 92 -10.52 4.07 -5.45
C SER A 92 -11.13 5.42 -5.03
N PRO A 93 -11.02 6.49 -5.85
CA PRO A 93 -11.60 7.79 -5.53
C PRO A 93 -13.09 7.74 -5.19
N ASN A 94 -13.83 6.82 -5.82
CA ASN A 94 -15.28 6.64 -5.57
C ASN A 94 -15.58 6.13 -4.15
N TYR A 95 -14.58 5.59 -3.47
CA TYR A 95 -14.70 5.01 -2.13
C TYR A 95 -13.87 5.78 -1.07
N ALA A 96 -13.40 6.98 -1.42
CA ALA A 96 -12.64 7.81 -0.52
C ALA A 96 -13.43 8.18 0.76
N ARG A 97 -12.72 8.41 1.88
CA ARG A 97 -13.28 8.83 3.18
C ARG A 97 -14.27 7.86 3.82
N LYS A 98 -14.25 6.58 3.46
CA LYS A 98 -15.07 5.53 4.08
C LYS A 98 -14.29 4.69 5.13
N GLY A 99 -13.11 5.14 5.52
CA GLY A 99 -12.27 4.43 6.50
C GLY A 99 -11.58 3.18 5.96
N LEU A 100 -11.61 2.95 4.65
CA LEU A 100 -11.06 1.73 4.04
C LEU A 100 -9.55 1.64 4.17
N GLY A 101 -8.83 2.76 4.07
CA GLY A 101 -7.39 2.80 4.30
C GLY A 101 -7.00 2.34 5.70
N GLN A 102 -7.78 2.74 6.71
CA GLN A 102 -7.61 2.28 8.08
C GLN A 102 -7.83 0.78 8.21
N GLN A 103 -8.86 0.23 7.57
CA GLN A 103 -9.16 -1.20 7.61
C GLN A 103 -8.06 -2.02 6.93
N LEU A 104 -7.60 -1.58 5.77
CA LEU A 104 -6.50 -2.25 5.04
C LEU A 104 -5.19 -2.19 5.83
N LEU A 105 -4.85 -1.05 6.43
CA LEU A 105 -3.64 -0.92 7.25
C LEU A 105 -3.70 -1.86 8.45
N ALA A 106 -4.83 -1.91 9.17
CA ALA A 106 -5.04 -2.84 10.27
C ALA A 106 -4.85 -4.30 9.82
N TYR A 107 -5.44 -4.66 8.69
CA TYR A 107 -5.31 -6.00 8.11
C TYR A 107 -3.85 -6.36 7.80
N LEU A 108 -3.10 -5.46 7.13
CA LEU A 108 -1.69 -5.69 6.81
C LEU A 108 -0.81 -5.84 8.06
N ILE A 109 -1.08 -5.04 9.10
CA ILE A 109 -0.36 -5.14 10.38
C ILE A 109 -0.57 -6.52 11.01
N GLU A 110 -1.82 -7.01 11.04
CA GLU A 110 -2.12 -8.35 11.58
C GLU A 110 -1.47 -9.46 10.74
N GLN A 111 -1.49 -9.36 9.41
CA GLN A 111 -0.78 -10.30 8.54
C GLN A 111 0.73 -10.32 8.83
N ALA A 112 1.33 -9.15 8.97
CA ALA A 112 2.76 -9.03 9.27
C ALA A 112 3.13 -9.63 10.64
N LYS A 113 2.29 -9.43 11.66
CA LYS A 113 2.46 -10.05 12.98
C LYS A 113 2.36 -11.57 12.91
N MET A 114 1.36 -12.10 12.18
CA MET A 114 1.20 -13.56 12.00
C MET A 114 2.40 -14.17 11.27
N GLN A 115 3.01 -13.45 10.35
CA GLN A 115 4.23 -13.86 9.63
C GLN A 115 5.52 -13.60 10.44
N GLN A 116 5.41 -13.12 11.67
CA GLN A 116 6.54 -12.83 12.55
C GLN A 116 7.50 -11.77 11.96
N MET A 117 6.98 -10.83 11.19
CA MET A 117 7.74 -9.67 10.77
C MET A 117 8.03 -8.78 11.97
N HIS A 118 9.18 -8.11 11.93
CA HIS A 118 9.64 -7.27 13.04
C HIS A 118 9.28 -5.78 12.84
N VAL A 119 9.42 -5.29 11.62
CA VAL A 119 9.19 -3.88 11.29
C VAL A 119 8.34 -3.75 10.03
N MET A 120 7.36 -2.85 10.06
CA MET A 120 6.67 -2.36 8.88
C MET A 120 7.07 -0.91 8.61
N VAL A 121 7.48 -0.64 7.38
CA VAL A 121 7.88 0.70 6.90
C VAL A 121 6.76 1.28 6.04
N ALA A 122 6.55 2.59 6.18
CA ALA A 122 5.71 3.40 5.31
C ALA A 122 6.54 4.52 4.67
N GLY A 123 6.50 4.62 3.35
CA GLY A 123 7.03 5.75 2.60
C GLY A 123 5.87 6.65 2.18
N ILE A 124 5.87 7.91 2.63
CA ILE A 124 4.72 8.82 2.47
C ILE A 124 5.21 10.15 1.90
N ASP A 125 4.52 10.66 0.87
CA ASP A 125 4.74 12.04 0.43
C ASP A 125 4.50 13.00 1.60
N HIS A 126 5.43 13.93 1.85
CA HIS A 126 5.38 14.84 2.99
C HIS A 126 4.10 15.69 3.06
N ALA A 127 3.48 15.95 1.91
CA ALA A 127 2.24 16.72 1.83
C ALA A 127 0.99 15.88 2.12
N ASN A 128 1.11 14.55 2.19
CA ASN A 128 -0.01 13.67 2.52
C ASN A 128 -0.21 13.57 4.03
N LEU A 129 -0.65 14.66 4.64
CA LEU A 129 -0.85 14.76 6.10
C LEU A 129 -1.89 13.76 6.61
N ALA A 130 -2.89 13.44 5.82
CA ALA A 130 -3.91 12.45 6.18
C ALA A 130 -3.31 11.05 6.34
N SER A 131 -2.41 10.65 5.43
CA SER A 131 -1.70 9.37 5.54
C SER A 131 -0.75 9.35 6.74
N ILE A 132 0.00 10.42 6.97
CA ILE A 132 0.89 10.54 8.14
C ILE A 132 0.09 10.37 9.43
N ALA A 133 -1.03 11.11 9.59
CA ALA A 133 -1.89 11.02 10.76
C ALA A 133 -2.50 9.63 10.94
N LEU A 134 -2.89 8.96 9.84
CA LEU A 134 -3.38 7.59 9.89
C LEU A 134 -2.32 6.63 10.45
N HIS A 135 -1.08 6.73 9.96
CA HIS A 135 0.00 5.87 10.42
C HIS A 135 0.37 6.16 11.88
N GLU A 136 0.42 7.42 12.31
CA GLU A 136 0.63 7.79 13.72
C GLU A 136 -0.43 7.16 14.63
N LYS A 137 -1.69 7.13 14.21
CA LYS A 137 -2.78 6.49 14.95
C LYS A 137 -2.56 5.00 15.18
N PHE A 138 -1.85 4.31 14.29
CA PHE A 138 -1.47 2.90 14.43
C PHE A 138 -0.13 2.68 15.15
N GLY A 139 0.50 3.74 15.65
CA GLY A 139 1.75 3.66 16.38
C GLY A 139 3.02 3.75 15.53
N PHE A 140 2.88 4.05 14.24
CA PHE A 140 4.05 4.38 13.42
C PHE A 140 4.69 5.68 13.92
N VAL A 141 6.01 5.71 13.93
CA VAL A 141 6.80 6.90 14.25
C VAL A 141 7.62 7.32 13.03
N GLN A 142 7.79 8.61 12.85
CA GLN A 142 8.67 9.13 11.80
C GLN A 142 10.12 8.84 12.15
N THR A 143 10.82 8.15 11.27
CA THR A 143 12.23 7.74 11.45
C THR A 143 13.15 8.35 10.40
N GLY A 144 12.60 8.98 9.37
CA GLY A 144 13.39 9.64 8.35
C GLY A 144 12.61 10.71 7.60
N TYR A 145 13.35 11.68 7.08
CA TYR A 145 12.86 12.70 6.17
C TYR A 145 13.92 12.91 5.08
N MET A 146 13.53 12.75 3.83
CA MET A 146 14.42 12.87 2.68
C MET A 146 13.93 14.00 1.76
N PRO A 147 14.52 15.21 1.84
CA PRO A 147 14.09 16.32 1.01
C PRO A 147 14.49 16.08 -0.45
N GLN A 148 13.57 16.40 -1.36
CA GLN A 148 13.77 16.39 -2.82
C GLN A 148 14.30 15.06 -3.38
N VAL A 149 13.97 13.96 -2.76
CA VAL A 149 14.46 12.63 -3.12
C VAL A 149 13.75 12.05 -4.34
N GLY A 150 12.57 12.54 -4.66
CA GLY A 150 11.77 12.13 -5.83
C GLY A 150 11.24 13.32 -6.60
N GLN A 151 10.67 13.02 -7.77
CA GLN A 151 10.01 14.02 -8.60
C GLN A 151 8.70 13.44 -9.13
N LYS A 152 7.65 14.26 -9.14
CA LYS A 152 6.40 13.93 -9.83
C LYS A 152 5.77 15.19 -10.40
N PHE A 153 5.25 15.08 -11.63
CA PHE A 153 4.66 16.21 -12.36
C PHE A 153 5.58 17.44 -12.42
N GLY A 154 6.88 17.21 -12.60
CA GLY A 154 7.90 18.28 -12.67
C GLY A 154 8.23 18.95 -11.34
N GLN A 155 7.72 18.44 -10.22
CA GLN A 155 7.96 18.99 -8.88
C GLN A 155 8.79 18.03 -8.03
N TRP A 156 9.83 18.56 -7.37
CA TRP A 156 10.58 17.82 -6.37
C TRP A 156 9.71 17.51 -5.15
N ARG A 157 9.84 16.28 -4.66
CA ARG A 157 9.02 15.77 -3.56
C ARG A 157 9.89 15.28 -2.42
N ASP A 158 9.45 15.55 -1.21
CA ASP A 158 10.09 15.07 0.00
C ASP A 158 9.41 13.78 0.47
N LEU A 159 10.22 12.82 0.92
CA LEU A 159 9.75 11.55 1.46
C LEU A 159 9.80 11.56 2.98
N VAL A 160 8.68 11.24 3.60
CA VAL A 160 8.61 10.88 5.03
C VAL A 160 8.69 9.37 5.14
N LEU A 161 9.63 8.88 5.93
CA LEU A 161 9.72 7.47 6.32
C LEU A 161 9.17 7.29 7.73
N MET A 162 8.22 6.38 7.87
CA MET A 162 7.66 5.99 9.15
C MET A 162 7.83 4.50 9.36
N GLN A 163 7.92 4.06 10.60
CA GLN A 163 8.02 2.64 10.92
C GLN A 163 7.22 2.26 12.15
N LEU A 164 6.76 1.01 12.15
CA LEU A 164 6.08 0.34 13.26
C LEU A 164 6.89 -0.89 13.68
N LEU A 165 7.24 -1.00 14.96
CA LEU A 165 7.72 -2.23 15.56
C LEU A 165 6.52 -3.13 15.86
N LEU A 166 6.48 -4.33 15.24
CA LEU A 166 5.29 -5.18 15.19
C LEU A 166 5.09 -6.06 16.43
N ASN A 167 6.19 -6.44 17.08
CA ASN A 167 6.18 -7.43 18.16
C ASN A 167 6.83 -6.84 19.43
N GLN A 168 6.24 -5.78 19.97
CA GLN A 168 6.59 -5.24 21.28
C GLN A 168 5.49 -5.55 22.29
#